data_db862bb41628335f8ac4b5687f8e31f5
#
_entry.id   db862bb41628335f8ac4b5687f8e31f5
#
_cell.length_a   1.000
_cell.length_b   1.000
_cell.length_c   1.000
_cell.angle_alpha   90.00
_cell.angle_beta   90.00
_cell.angle_gamma   90.00
#
_symmetry.space_group_name_H-M   'P 1'
#
loop_
_entity.id
_entity.type
_entity.pdbx_description
1 polymer ?
#
loop_
_entity_poly.entity_id
_entity_poly.type
_entity_poly.pdbx_seq_one_letter_code
_entity_poly.pdbx_strand_id
1 'polypeptide(L)'
;QALINYLNISPEHHVVAYDDEGGAWAGRLLWNLHCLGFENTSLLNGGIHAWLGASLPTSSDQETVQPVEHLVQVQLEHKAQFQIGYEELRQQVENENIQLWDCRTEEEYTGLRLAARRGGHIPGARHFEWSTALNRQNHLKLHPLPRTQQRLEQLGFDLNQPVVAYCQSHHRSGLAYILGRLLGWNIRAYDGAWSEWGNRLDSPIATGEVPS
;
A
#
# COMPACT_ATOMS: atom_id res chain seq x y z
N GLN A 1 -10.14 10.54 -12.83
CA GLN A 1 -11.42 10.60 -13.56
C GLN A 1 -11.34 9.89 -14.93
N ALA A 2 -10.34 10.19 -15.79
CA ALA A 2 -10.24 9.59 -17.13
C ALA A 2 -10.21 8.05 -17.10
N LEU A 3 -9.40 7.44 -16.21
CA LEU A 3 -9.34 5.98 -16.07
C LEU A 3 -10.67 5.40 -15.56
N ILE A 4 -11.30 6.02 -14.58
CA ILE A 4 -12.58 5.58 -14.03
C ILE A 4 -13.67 5.60 -15.12
N ASN A 5 -13.70 6.67 -15.90
CA ASN A 5 -14.61 6.77 -17.02
C ASN A 5 -14.32 5.71 -18.10
N TYR A 6 -13.02 5.51 -18.44
CA TYR A 6 -12.61 4.50 -19.42
C TYR A 6 -13.01 3.08 -19.00
N LEU A 7 -12.83 2.76 -17.72
CA LEU A 7 -13.20 1.46 -17.14
C LEU A 7 -14.72 1.32 -16.92
N ASN A 8 -15.48 2.41 -17.07
CA ASN A 8 -16.91 2.47 -16.80
C ASN A 8 -17.29 1.92 -15.42
N ILE A 9 -16.52 2.27 -14.40
CA ILE A 9 -16.78 1.88 -13.01
C ILE A 9 -17.26 3.08 -12.19
N SER A 10 -18.09 2.80 -11.20
CA SER A 10 -18.60 3.78 -10.23
C SER A 10 -18.42 3.25 -8.81
N PRO A 11 -18.54 4.07 -7.76
CA PRO A 11 -18.45 3.62 -6.36
C PRO A 11 -19.46 2.53 -5.98
N GLU A 12 -20.51 2.33 -6.76
CA GLU A 12 -21.51 1.27 -6.54
C GLU A 12 -21.02 -0.11 -6.99
N HIS A 13 -20.01 -0.17 -7.88
CA HIS A 13 -19.47 -1.44 -8.36
C HIS A 13 -18.59 -2.09 -7.29
N HIS A 14 -18.66 -3.42 -7.22
CA HIS A 14 -17.65 -4.20 -6.50
C HIS A 14 -16.42 -4.39 -7.41
N VAL A 15 -15.32 -3.75 -7.04
CA VAL A 15 -14.06 -3.85 -7.80
C VAL A 15 -13.15 -4.90 -7.15
N VAL A 16 -12.85 -5.95 -7.88
CA VAL A 16 -11.84 -6.95 -7.48
C VAL A 16 -10.55 -6.65 -8.24
N ALA A 17 -9.48 -6.35 -7.49
CA ALA A 17 -8.15 -6.12 -8.07
C ALA A 17 -7.22 -7.31 -7.82
N TYR A 18 -6.37 -7.62 -8.80
CA TYR A 18 -5.32 -8.61 -8.68
C TYR A 18 -4.10 -8.22 -9.52
N ASP A 19 -2.98 -8.82 -9.18
CA ASP A 19 -1.72 -8.71 -9.92
C ASP A 19 -0.94 -10.05 -9.89
N ASP A 20 0.29 -10.04 -10.36
CA ASP A 20 1.23 -11.15 -10.36
C ASP A 20 2.40 -10.98 -9.37
N GLU A 21 2.39 -9.90 -8.58
CA GLU A 21 3.47 -9.56 -7.64
C GLU A 21 3.04 -9.64 -6.16
N GLY A 22 1.95 -10.35 -5.86
CA GLY A 22 1.49 -10.55 -4.48
C GLY A 22 0.66 -9.41 -3.92
N GLY A 23 0.11 -8.55 -4.75
CA GLY A 23 -0.85 -7.52 -4.34
C GLY A 23 -0.27 -6.12 -4.19
N ALA A 24 0.97 -5.85 -4.61
CA ALA A 24 1.58 -4.52 -4.53
C ALA A 24 0.88 -3.51 -5.46
N TRP A 25 0.70 -3.88 -6.73
CA TRP A 25 0.03 -3.06 -7.72
C TRP A 25 -1.48 -3.00 -7.50
N ALA A 26 -2.09 -4.15 -7.24
CA ALA A 26 -3.51 -4.22 -6.93
C ALA A 26 -3.85 -3.43 -5.66
N GLY A 27 -3.03 -3.52 -4.61
CA GLY A 27 -3.18 -2.74 -3.39
C GLY A 27 -3.06 -1.22 -3.64
N ARG A 28 -2.13 -0.79 -4.50
CA ARG A 28 -2.02 0.61 -4.91
C ARG A 28 -3.28 1.07 -5.65
N LEU A 29 -3.82 0.27 -6.56
CA LEU A 29 -5.07 0.59 -7.26
C LEU A 29 -6.23 0.73 -6.26
N LEU A 30 -6.39 -0.24 -5.35
CA LEU A 30 -7.46 -0.22 -4.35
C LEU A 30 -7.36 0.99 -3.43
N TRP A 31 -6.15 1.36 -2.99
CA TRP A 31 -5.94 2.59 -2.23
C TRP A 31 -6.39 3.84 -3.01
N ASN A 32 -6.02 3.95 -4.30
CA ASN A 32 -6.49 5.04 -5.14
C ASN A 32 -8.02 5.09 -5.22
N LEU A 33 -8.66 3.92 -5.37
CA LEU A 33 -10.12 3.82 -5.40
C LEU A 33 -10.75 4.25 -4.07
N HIS A 34 -10.18 3.83 -2.92
CA HIS A 34 -10.62 4.29 -1.61
C HIS A 34 -10.52 5.81 -1.47
N CYS A 35 -9.41 6.42 -1.93
CA CYS A 35 -9.27 7.88 -1.97
C CYS A 35 -10.32 8.58 -2.85
N LEU A 36 -10.92 7.86 -3.80
CA LEU A 36 -11.96 8.36 -4.71
C LEU A 36 -13.38 7.97 -4.27
N GLY A 37 -13.53 7.40 -3.06
CA GLY A 37 -14.83 7.06 -2.50
C GLY A 37 -15.38 5.68 -2.87
N PHE A 38 -14.58 4.81 -3.49
CA PHE A 38 -14.98 3.42 -3.72
C PHE A 38 -14.74 2.61 -2.43
N GLU A 39 -15.80 2.14 -1.80
CA GLU A 39 -15.72 1.35 -0.57
C GLU A 39 -15.86 -0.15 -0.81
N ASN A 40 -16.56 -0.53 -1.89
CA ASN A 40 -16.82 -1.93 -2.23
C ASN A 40 -15.69 -2.49 -3.10
N THR A 41 -14.58 -2.84 -2.45
CA THR A 41 -13.37 -3.32 -3.12
C THR A 41 -12.83 -4.60 -2.49
N SER A 42 -12.16 -5.42 -3.28
CA SER A 42 -11.48 -6.65 -2.80
C SER A 42 -10.15 -6.86 -3.49
N LEU A 43 -9.18 -7.37 -2.74
CA LEU A 43 -7.93 -7.90 -3.26
C LEU A 43 -8.08 -9.41 -3.47
N LEU A 44 -7.78 -9.91 -4.68
CA LEU A 44 -7.66 -11.36 -4.90
C LEU A 44 -6.37 -11.86 -4.23
N ASN A 45 -6.51 -12.55 -3.11
CA ASN A 45 -5.40 -13.00 -2.29
C ASN A 45 -4.51 -14.01 -3.02
N GLY A 46 -3.26 -13.63 -3.29
CA GLY A 46 -2.29 -14.37 -4.10
C GLY A 46 -2.41 -14.11 -5.60
N GLY A 47 -3.34 -13.24 -6.02
CA GLY A 47 -3.47 -12.79 -7.40
C GLY A 47 -3.59 -13.93 -8.41
N ILE A 48 -2.98 -13.74 -9.59
CA ILE A 48 -3.01 -14.73 -10.65
C ILE A 48 -2.35 -16.06 -10.25
N HIS A 49 -1.35 -16.03 -9.37
CA HIS A 49 -0.67 -17.25 -8.91
C HIS A 49 -1.60 -18.16 -8.13
N ALA A 50 -2.42 -17.60 -7.24
CA ALA A 50 -3.41 -18.38 -6.49
C ALA A 50 -4.55 -18.86 -7.38
N TRP A 51 -4.95 -18.08 -8.38
CA TRP A 51 -5.96 -18.45 -9.37
C TRP A 51 -5.53 -19.67 -10.18
N LEU A 52 -4.30 -19.61 -10.74
CA LEU A 52 -3.71 -20.72 -11.50
C LEU A 52 -3.46 -21.96 -10.61
N GLY A 53 -2.98 -21.74 -9.38
CA GLY A 53 -2.78 -22.81 -8.40
C GLY A 53 -4.07 -23.55 -8.01
N ALA A 54 -5.22 -22.89 -8.15
CA ALA A 54 -6.54 -23.48 -7.96
C ALA A 54 -7.11 -24.11 -9.25
N SER A 55 -6.34 -24.13 -10.34
CA SER A 55 -6.76 -24.64 -11.66
C SER A 55 -8.03 -23.97 -12.19
N LEU A 56 -8.22 -22.70 -11.89
CA LEU A 56 -9.36 -21.93 -12.37
C LEU A 56 -9.14 -21.48 -13.84
N PRO A 57 -10.24 -21.30 -14.61
CA PRO A 57 -10.15 -21.00 -16.02
C PRO A 57 -9.51 -19.64 -16.29
N THR A 58 -8.73 -19.57 -17.37
CA THR A 58 -8.15 -18.31 -17.88
C THR A 58 -8.49 -18.16 -19.36
N SER A 59 -8.51 -16.94 -19.86
CA SER A 59 -8.60 -16.61 -21.27
C SER A 59 -7.34 -15.86 -21.70
N SER A 60 -6.89 -16.10 -22.93
CA SER A 60 -5.89 -15.30 -23.61
C SER A 60 -6.52 -14.33 -24.61
N ASP A 61 -7.85 -14.30 -24.69
CA ASP A 61 -8.55 -13.39 -25.56
C ASP A 61 -8.38 -11.95 -25.07
N GLN A 62 -8.09 -11.06 -26.01
CA GLN A 62 -7.98 -9.66 -25.70
C GLN A 62 -9.40 -9.08 -25.49
N GLU A 63 -9.79 -8.93 -24.23
CA GLU A 63 -11.02 -8.21 -23.95
C GLU A 63 -10.84 -6.73 -24.33
N THR A 64 -11.60 -6.28 -25.29
CA THR A 64 -11.71 -4.86 -25.58
C THR A 64 -12.72 -4.25 -24.62
N VAL A 65 -12.28 -3.31 -23.80
CA VAL A 65 -13.21 -2.45 -23.06
C VAL A 65 -14.09 -1.77 -24.11
N GLN A 66 -15.38 -2.10 -24.13
CA GLN A 66 -16.31 -1.45 -25.05
C GLN A 66 -16.40 0.04 -24.68
N PRO A 67 -16.15 0.95 -25.63
CA PRO A 67 -16.34 2.36 -25.37
C PRO A 67 -17.79 2.59 -24.94
N VAL A 68 -18.00 3.20 -23.81
CA VAL A 68 -19.34 3.53 -23.34
C VAL A 68 -19.82 4.73 -24.16
N GLU A 69 -20.91 4.58 -24.88
CA GLU A 69 -21.51 5.68 -25.70
C GLU A 69 -21.88 6.90 -24.84
N HIS A 70 -22.10 6.70 -23.56
CA HIS A 70 -22.38 7.76 -22.60
C HIS A 70 -21.48 7.59 -21.39
N LEU A 71 -20.41 8.40 -21.31
CA LEU A 71 -19.61 8.52 -20.09
C LEU A 71 -20.51 9.03 -18.96
N VAL A 72 -20.85 8.14 -18.05
CA VAL A 72 -21.46 8.56 -16.79
C VAL A 72 -20.42 9.44 -16.08
N GLN A 73 -20.74 10.71 -15.88
CA GLN A 73 -19.93 11.58 -15.05
C GLN A 73 -20.05 11.09 -13.59
N VAL A 74 -19.17 10.18 -13.21
CA VAL A 74 -19.10 9.71 -11.83
C VAL A 74 -18.61 10.89 -10.98
N GLN A 75 -19.41 11.32 -10.03
CA GLN A 75 -18.95 12.25 -9.02
C GLN A 75 -18.03 11.49 -8.06
N LEU A 76 -16.74 11.83 -8.12
CA LEU A 76 -15.73 11.27 -7.24
C LEU A 76 -15.58 12.16 -6.00
N GLU A 77 -15.64 11.56 -4.83
CA GLU A 77 -15.39 12.25 -3.57
C GLU A 77 -13.97 11.95 -3.09
N HIS A 78 -13.15 12.98 -2.96
CA HIS A 78 -11.80 12.80 -2.42
C HIS A 78 -11.84 12.55 -0.91
N LYS A 79 -11.48 11.34 -0.50
CA LYS A 79 -11.41 10.89 0.89
C LYS A 79 -10.00 11.09 1.45
N ALA A 80 -9.70 12.28 1.94
CA ALA A 80 -8.40 12.63 2.51
C ALA A 80 -7.96 11.74 3.70
N GLN A 81 -8.89 11.05 4.34
CA GLN A 81 -8.63 10.17 5.47
C GLN A 81 -7.75 8.95 5.16
N PHE A 82 -7.53 8.62 3.89
CA PHE A 82 -6.69 7.49 3.47
C PHE A 82 -5.31 7.91 3.01
N GLN A 83 -5.04 9.20 2.97
CA GLN A 83 -3.79 9.78 2.48
C GLN A 83 -3.21 10.75 3.50
N ILE A 84 -1.89 10.93 3.47
CA ILE A 84 -1.19 11.99 4.18
C ILE A 84 -0.20 12.65 3.24
N GLY A 85 -0.19 13.98 3.21
CA GLY A 85 0.78 14.76 2.45
C GLY A 85 2.08 14.99 3.22
N TYR A 86 3.10 15.44 2.51
CA TYR A 86 4.43 15.65 3.06
C TYR A 86 4.44 16.59 4.28
N GLU A 87 3.82 17.75 4.19
CA GLU A 87 3.87 18.78 5.25
C GLU A 87 3.19 18.29 6.54
N GLU A 88 2.04 17.63 6.40
CA GLU A 88 1.34 17.03 7.54
C GLU A 88 2.18 15.90 8.16
N LEU A 89 2.72 15.00 7.32
CA LEU A 89 3.55 13.90 7.79
C LEU A 89 4.79 14.41 8.53
N ARG A 90 5.48 15.40 7.98
CA ARG A 90 6.66 16.02 8.60
C ARG A 90 6.33 16.56 9.98
N GLN A 91 5.24 17.30 10.12
CA GLN A 91 4.79 17.84 11.39
C GLN A 91 4.48 16.72 12.42
N GLN A 92 3.85 15.63 11.97
CA GLN A 92 3.55 14.48 12.83
C GLN A 92 4.82 13.76 13.28
N VAL A 93 5.83 13.65 12.41
CA VAL A 93 7.15 13.06 12.72
C VAL A 93 7.89 13.92 13.75
N GLU A 94 7.94 15.24 13.55
CA GLU A 94 8.58 16.18 14.48
C GLU A 94 7.94 16.17 15.89
N ASN A 95 6.65 15.90 15.97
CA ASN A 95 5.89 15.80 17.22
C ASN A 95 5.84 14.37 17.80
N GLU A 96 6.44 13.37 17.15
CA GLU A 96 6.39 11.96 17.55
C GLU A 96 4.97 11.39 17.75
N ASN A 97 3.99 11.92 17.02
CA ASN A 97 2.57 11.63 17.21
C ASN A 97 2.02 10.57 16.25
N ILE A 98 2.89 9.86 15.50
CA ILE A 98 2.44 8.92 14.49
C ILE A 98 3.33 7.69 14.43
N GLN A 99 2.72 6.54 14.20
CA GLN A 99 3.44 5.33 13.86
C GLN A 99 3.72 5.30 12.36
N LEU A 100 4.93 4.90 11.99
CA LEU A 100 5.37 4.81 10.62
C LEU A 100 5.76 3.38 10.29
N TRP A 101 5.21 2.86 9.19
CA TRP A 101 5.53 1.55 8.66
C TRP A 101 6.35 1.70 7.37
N ASP A 102 7.66 1.46 7.47
CA ASP A 102 8.53 1.36 6.28
C ASP A 102 8.43 -0.05 5.70
N CYS A 103 7.90 -0.12 4.48
CA CYS A 103 7.64 -1.39 3.78
C CYS A 103 8.76 -1.79 2.83
N ARG A 104 9.88 -1.05 2.80
CA ARG A 104 11.02 -1.29 1.92
C ARG A 104 11.87 -2.46 2.39
N THR A 105 12.94 -2.78 1.65
CA THR A 105 13.93 -3.77 2.10
C THR A 105 14.76 -3.21 3.26
N GLU A 106 15.40 -4.10 4.00
CA GLU A 106 16.27 -3.71 5.11
C GLU A 106 17.42 -2.81 4.66
N GLU A 107 18.03 -3.10 3.50
CA GLU A 107 19.13 -2.28 2.96
C GLU A 107 18.67 -0.87 2.57
N GLU A 108 17.43 -0.71 2.10
CA GLU A 108 16.84 0.60 1.84
C GLU A 108 16.56 1.34 3.15
N TYR A 109 16.03 0.65 4.16
CA TYR A 109 15.71 1.21 5.47
C TYR A 109 16.97 1.68 6.21
N THR A 110 18.00 0.84 6.28
CA THR A 110 19.27 1.14 6.96
C THR A 110 20.11 2.19 6.24
N GLY A 111 19.82 2.45 4.96
CA GLY A 111 20.58 3.38 4.13
C GLY A 111 21.75 2.77 3.38
N LEU A 112 21.94 1.45 3.45
CA LEU A 112 22.96 0.72 2.70
C LEU A 112 22.70 0.75 1.19
N ARG A 113 21.43 0.77 0.80
CA ARG A 113 20.98 0.92 -0.59
C ARG A 113 20.37 2.30 -0.81
N LEU A 114 20.96 3.07 -1.71
CA LEU A 114 20.43 4.39 -2.10
C LEU A 114 19.37 4.23 -3.18
N ALA A 115 18.15 4.68 -2.89
CA ALA A 115 17.03 4.76 -3.83
C ALA A 115 16.52 6.20 -4.04
N ALA A 116 17.19 7.19 -3.41
CA ALA A 116 16.98 8.61 -3.52
C ALA A 116 18.33 9.34 -3.33
N ARG A 117 18.34 10.65 -3.24
CA ARG A 117 19.58 11.42 -2.94
C ARG A 117 20.20 11.04 -1.60
N ARG A 118 19.39 10.64 -0.63
CA ARG A 118 19.81 10.26 0.71
C ARG A 118 19.30 8.87 1.04
N GLY A 119 20.08 8.08 1.76
CA GLY A 119 19.71 6.77 2.29
C GLY A 119 19.16 6.88 3.71
N GLY A 120 18.52 5.81 4.18
CA GLY A 120 17.93 5.74 5.52
C GLY A 120 16.41 5.67 5.49
N HIS A 121 15.78 6.10 6.58
CA HIS A 121 14.33 6.03 6.78
C HIS A 121 13.80 7.30 7.47
N ILE A 122 12.48 7.46 7.49
CA ILE A 122 11.82 8.54 8.23
C ILE A 122 12.03 8.29 9.73
N PRO A 123 12.48 9.27 10.54
CA PRO A 123 12.70 9.07 11.97
C PRO A 123 11.47 8.47 12.67
N GLY A 124 11.69 7.51 13.56
CA GLY A 124 10.63 6.79 14.26
C GLY A 124 9.91 5.71 13.45
N ALA A 125 10.27 5.52 12.18
CA ALA A 125 9.69 4.45 11.38
C ALA A 125 10.15 3.08 11.86
N ARG A 126 9.21 2.13 11.93
CA ARG A 126 9.48 0.72 12.16
C ARG A 126 9.53 -0.01 10.83
N HIS A 127 10.46 -0.94 10.72
CA HIS A 127 10.65 -1.73 9.51
C HIS A 127 9.85 -3.03 9.56
N PHE A 128 9.02 -3.23 8.56
CA PHE A 128 8.43 -4.53 8.24
C PHE A 128 8.26 -4.63 6.72
N GLU A 129 9.20 -5.32 6.09
CA GLU A 129 9.20 -5.47 4.63
C GLU A 129 7.91 -6.13 4.14
N TRP A 130 7.26 -5.52 3.17
CA TRP A 130 5.95 -5.92 2.63
C TRP A 130 5.89 -7.39 2.20
N SER A 131 6.98 -7.91 1.61
CA SER A 131 7.03 -9.27 1.08
C SER A 131 7.03 -10.35 2.17
N THR A 132 7.36 -9.99 3.41
CA THR A 132 7.31 -10.91 4.55
C THR A 132 5.88 -11.26 4.98
N ALA A 133 4.89 -10.49 4.52
CA ALA A 133 3.48 -10.80 4.70
C ALA A 133 2.98 -11.90 3.73
N LEU A 134 3.78 -12.25 2.70
CA LEU A 134 3.41 -13.18 1.66
C LEU A 134 3.94 -14.59 1.92
N ASN A 135 3.10 -15.59 1.72
CA ASN A 135 3.50 -16.99 1.72
C ASN A 135 3.96 -17.42 0.32
N ARG A 136 5.27 -17.35 0.07
CA ARG A 136 5.86 -17.73 -1.23
C ARG A 136 5.66 -19.20 -1.59
N GLN A 137 5.46 -20.08 -0.59
CA GLN A 137 5.20 -21.50 -0.80
C GLN A 137 3.70 -21.80 -1.07
N ASN A 138 2.84 -20.79 -0.89
CA ASN A 138 1.41 -20.89 -1.13
C ASN A 138 0.93 -19.79 -2.08
N HIS A 139 1.48 -19.76 -3.28
CA HIS A 139 1.03 -18.89 -4.38
C HIS A 139 0.95 -17.40 -4.02
N LEU A 140 1.90 -16.88 -3.27
CA LEU A 140 1.96 -15.49 -2.80
C LEU A 140 0.71 -15.04 -2.00
N LYS A 141 -0.09 -15.97 -1.47
CA LYS A 141 -1.17 -15.61 -0.57
C LYS A 141 -0.63 -14.95 0.69
N LEU A 142 -1.39 -14.04 1.25
CA LEU A 142 -1.10 -13.47 2.56
C LEU A 142 -1.00 -14.58 3.60
N HIS A 143 -0.06 -14.44 4.54
CA HIS A 143 -0.10 -15.23 5.76
C HIS A 143 -1.41 -14.97 6.51
N PRO A 144 -1.88 -15.92 7.37
CA PRO A 144 -3.05 -15.68 8.21
C PRO A 144 -2.93 -14.35 8.97
N LEU A 145 -3.98 -13.54 8.94
CA LEU A 145 -3.96 -12.20 9.57
C LEU A 145 -3.48 -12.19 11.02
N PRO A 146 -3.86 -13.16 11.90
CA PRO A 146 -3.36 -13.19 13.27
C PRO A 146 -1.83 -13.33 13.37
N ARG A 147 -1.19 -14.06 12.44
CA ARG A 147 0.26 -14.18 12.37
C ARG A 147 0.92 -12.85 12.00
N THR A 148 0.36 -12.15 11.01
CA THR A 148 0.88 -10.85 10.59
C THR A 148 0.69 -9.80 11.67
N GLN A 149 -0.47 -9.80 12.33
CA GLN A 149 -0.76 -8.95 13.48
C GLN A 149 0.26 -9.15 14.61
N GLN A 150 0.45 -10.38 15.05
CA GLN A 150 1.43 -10.71 16.09
C GLN A 150 2.83 -10.23 15.74
N ARG A 151 3.24 -10.36 14.46
CA ARG A 151 4.55 -9.90 14.01
C ARG A 151 4.67 -8.37 14.07
N LEU A 152 3.64 -7.64 13.68
CA LEU A 152 3.60 -6.18 13.78
C LEU A 152 3.68 -5.73 15.25
N GLU A 153 2.91 -6.36 16.14
CA GLU A 153 2.94 -6.08 17.59
C GLU A 153 4.33 -6.34 18.20
N GLN A 154 5.01 -7.42 17.80
CA GLN A 154 6.40 -7.72 18.22
C GLN A 154 7.39 -6.64 17.77
N LEU A 155 7.13 -5.97 16.66
CA LEU A 155 7.90 -4.82 16.16
C LEU A 155 7.53 -3.50 16.84
N GLY A 156 6.64 -3.55 17.83
CA GLY A 156 6.22 -2.41 18.63
C GLY A 156 5.10 -1.57 18.01
N PHE A 157 4.41 -2.07 16.98
CA PHE A 157 3.21 -1.40 16.50
C PHE A 157 2.03 -1.59 17.46
N ASP A 158 1.30 -0.52 17.71
CA ASP A 158 0.02 -0.55 18.42
C ASP A 158 -1.12 -0.35 17.43
N LEU A 159 -1.95 -1.39 17.22
CA LEU A 159 -3.06 -1.34 16.28
C LEU A 159 -4.19 -0.39 16.72
N ASN A 160 -4.20 0.07 17.98
CA ASN A 160 -5.14 1.06 18.45
C ASN A 160 -4.73 2.51 18.09
N GLN A 161 -3.50 2.71 17.61
CA GLN A 161 -2.98 4.01 17.21
C GLN A 161 -2.94 4.15 15.68
N PRO A 162 -3.13 5.35 15.14
CA PRO A 162 -2.99 5.58 13.71
C PRO A 162 -1.59 5.23 13.19
N VAL A 163 -1.53 4.74 11.95
CA VAL A 163 -0.28 4.41 11.28
C VAL A 163 -0.24 4.98 9.87
N VAL A 164 0.95 5.33 9.41
CA VAL A 164 1.21 5.69 8.01
C VAL A 164 2.17 4.67 7.40
N ALA A 165 1.75 4.06 6.28
CA ALA A 165 2.60 3.18 5.50
C ALA A 165 3.25 3.92 4.34
N TYR A 166 4.54 3.65 4.10
CA TYR A 166 5.27 4.14 2.94
C TYR A 166 6.27 3.09 2.42
N CYS A 167 6.70 3.25 1.18
CA CYS A 167 7.82 2.52 0.61
C CYS A 167 8.67 3.45 -0.25
N GLN A 168 9.14 3.02 -1.43
CA GLN A 168 9.88 3.90 -2.34
C GLN A 168 8.95 4.84 -3.13
N SER A 169 7.81 4.32 -3.66
CA SER A 169 6.87 5.03 -4.54
C SER A 169 5.42 4.56 -4.37
N HIS A 170 5.10 4.09 -3.19
CA HIS A 170 3.77 3.62 -2.76
C HIS A 170 3.16 2.46 -3.57
N HIS A 171 3.96 1.57 -4.19
CA HIS A 171 3.45 0.29 -4.71
C HIS A 171 3.45 -0.79 -3.63
N ARG A 172 4.62 -1.10 -3.07
CA ARG A 172 4.78 -2.09 -1.98
C ARG A 172 3.95 -1.75 -0.74
N SER A 173 3.90 -0.48 -0.37
CA SER A 173 3.04 0.01 0.71
C SER A 173 1.55 0.04 0.36
N GLY A 174 1.18 -0.14 -0.90
CA GLY A 174 -0.20 -0.38 -1.30
C GLY A 174 -0.74 -1.68 -0.68
N LEU A 175 0.05 -2.77 -0.70
CA LEU A 175 -0.33 -4.00 0.00
C LEU A 175 -0.37 -3.80 1.52
N ALA A 176 0.60 -3.08 2.11
CA ALA A 176 0.60 -2.79 3.54
C ALA A 176 -0.65 -2.00 3.96
N TYR A 177 -1.09 -1.05 3.13
CA TYR A 177 -2.35 -0.34 3.35
C TYR A 177 -3.54 -1.31 3.38
N ILE A 178 -3.65 -2.22 2.42
CA ILE A 178 -4.74 -3.22 2.41
C ILE A 178 -4.67 -4.13 3.64
N LEU A 179 -3.47 -4.59 4.03
CA LEU A 179 -3.27 -5.38 5.25
C LEU A 179 -3.73 -4.63 6.51
N GLY A 180 -3.35 -3.38 6.66
CA GLY A 180 -3.79 -2.55 7.78
C GLY A 180 -5.32 -2.41 7.83
N ARG A 181 -5.97 -2.23 6.66
CA ARG A 181 -7.43 -2.20 6.57
C ARG A 181 -8.07 -3.53 6.98
N LEU A 182 -7.51 -4.66 6.55
CA LEU A 182 -7.98 -6.00 6.92
C LEU A 182 -7.83 -6.29 8.42
N LEU A 183 -6.82 -5.70 9.06
CA LEU A 183 -6.60 -5.75 10.51
C LEU A 183 -7.49 -4.76 11.28
N GLY A 184 -8.32 -3.96 10.60
CA GLY A 184 -9.14 -2.93 11.23
C GLY A 184 -8.35 -1.70 11.68
N TRP A 185 -7.12 -1.53 11.21
CA TRP A 185 -6.22 -0.46 11.62
C TRP A 185 -6.59 0.88 10.97
N ASN A 186 -6.47 1.97 11.70
CA ASN A 186 -6.56 3.31 11.13
C ASN A 186 -5.27 3.64 10.37
N ILE A 187 -5.21 3.19 9.12
CA ILE A 187 -4.03 3.31 8.27
C ILE A 187 -4.23 4.33 7.17
N ARG A 188 -3.23 5.19 6.99
CA ARG A 188 -3.10 6.10 5.86
C ARG A 188 -1.86 5.72 5.05
N ALA A 189 -1.79 6.19 3.81
CA ALA A 189 -0.60 6.03 2.97
C ALA A 189 0.03 7.39 2.67
N TYR A 190 1.37 7.41 2.71
CA TYR A 190 2.17 8.50 2.19
C TYR A 190 2.65 8.14 0.78
N ASP A 191 1.98 8.67 -0.24
CA ASP A 191 2.22 8.31 -1.64
C ASP A 191 3.44 9.01 -2.25
N GLY A 192 3.86 10.17 -1.75
CA GLY A 192 5.16 10.77 -2.06
C GLY A 192 6.32 9.86 -1.68
N ALA A 193 6.14 9.07 -0.63
CA ALA A 193 7.01 7.99 -0.21
C ALA A 193 8.48 8.42 -0.02
N TRP A 194 9.41 7.47 -0.06
CA TRP A 194 10.84 7.80 0.03
C TRP A 194 11.33 8.59 -1.20
N SER A 195 10.68 8.41 -2.35
CA SER A 195 10.99 9.17 -3.56
C SER A 195 10.79 10.68 -3.40
N GLU A 196 9.90 11.11 -2.53
CA GLU A 196 9.78 12.51 -2.13
C GLU A 196 10.65 12.81 -0.91
N TRP A 197 10.48 12.10 0.20
CA TRP A 197 11.14 12.36 1.47
C TRP A 197 12.67 12.35 1.38
N GLY A 198 13.25 11.31 0.78
CA GLY A 198 14.70 11.14 0.64
C GLY A 198 15.35 12.10 -0.37
N ASN A 199 14.56 12.77 -1.21
CA ASN A 199 15.07 13.77 -2.16
C ASN A 199 14.94 15.21 -1.65
N ARG A 200 14.13 15.48 -0.64
CA ARG A 200 14.03 16.79 -0.01
C ARG A 200 15.20 17.00 0.97
N LEU A 201 15.92 18.09 0.83
CA LEU A 201 17.10 18.38 1.67
C LEU A 201 16.74 18.74 3.12
N ASP A 202 15.53 19.21 3.35
CA ASP A 202 15.01 19.66 4.64
C ASP A 202 14.28 18.57 5.41
N SER A 203 14.07 17.39 4.84
CA SER A 203 13.45 16.26 5.53
C SER A 203 14.40 15.63 6.56
N PRO A 204 13.97 15.38 7.81
CA PRO A 204 14.77 14.63 8.76
C PRO A 204 14.94 13.17 8.30
N ILE A 205 16.10 12.59 8.55
CA ILE A 205 16.42 11.19 8.17
C ILE A 205 17.13 10.51 9.33
N ALA A 206 16.75 9.28 9.60
CA ALA A 206 17.49 8.34 10.43
C ALA A 206 18.17 7.28 9.56
N THR A 207 19.29 6.76 10.04
CA THR A 207 20.06 5.64 9.46
C THR A 207 20.43 4.67 10.56
N GLY A 208 20.79 3.46 10.21
CA GLY A 208 21.26 2.46 11.18
C GLY A 208 20.38 1.20 11.18
N GLU A 209 20.69 0.31 12.12
CA GLU A 209 20.09 -1.02 12.20
C GLU A 209 18.58 -0.97 12.46
N VAL A 210 17.89 -2.02 11.99
CA VAL A 210 16.50 -2.29 12.35
C VAL A 210 16.48 -2.58 13.86
N PRO A 211 15.66 -1.90 14.67
CA PRO A 211 15.48 -2.25 16.07
C PRO A 211 15.06 -3.73 16.18
N SER A 212 15.85 -4.49 16.96
CA SER A 212 15.64 -5.93 17.19
C SER A 212 14.36 -6.23 17.97
#